data_1275cb834ee6f78a6a9f112a478180ee
#
_entry.id   1275cb834ee6f78a6a9f112a478180ee
#
_cell.length_a   1.000
_cell.length_b   1.000
_cell.length_c   1.000
_cell.angle_alpha   90.00
_cell.angle_beta   90.00
_cell.angle_gamma   90.00
#
_symmetry.space_group_name_H-M   'P 1'
#
loop_
_entity.id
_entity.type
_entity.pdbx_description
1 polymer ?
#
loop_
_entity_poly.entity_id
_entity_poly.type
_entity_poly.pdbx_seq_one_letter_code
_entity_poly.pdbx_strand_id
1 'polypeptide(L)'
;MAEFLQIHEPGETPMPHADDNVAVGIDLGTTNSLIAIAHEGAPEILRGTDGRGMVPSVVAYLDDKVVVGADARPVLLDEPERVVASIKRLMGRGVEDLKTLGGKLPYDVDEAASEGGMVRLSIAGRSLTPVEISADILRALKNRAEEALDRNVEKAVITVPAYFDDAARAATKDAAKLAGLET
;
A
#
# COMPACT_ATOMS: atom_id res chain seq x y z
N MET A 1 -4.16 -49.86 2.98
CA MET A 1 -5.59 -49.51 2.82
C MET A 1 -5.65 -48.60 1.62
N ALA A 2 -6.35 -49.02 0.57
CA ALA A 2 -6.51 -48.20 -0.63
C ALA A 2 -7.57 -47.12 -0.34
N GLU A 3 -7.20 -45.86 -0.45
CA GLU A 3 -8.13 -44.76 -0.42
C GLU A 3 -8.92 -44.77 -1.73
N PHE A 4 -10.22 -44.98 -1.64
CA PHE A 4 -11.10 -44.90 -2.79
C PHE A 4 -11.28 -43.43 -3.16
N LEU A 5 -10.82 -43.01 -4.33
CA LEU A 5 -11.18 -41.76 -4.97
C LEU A 5 -12.71 -41.75 -5.17
N GLN A 6 -13.42 -40.92 -4.43
CA GLN A 6 -14.84 -40.66 -4.68
C GLN A 6 -14.96 -39.88 -5.99
N ILE A 7 -15.51 -40.52 -7.02
CA ILE A 7 -15.91 -39.83 -8.26
C ILE A 7 -17.31 -39.26 -8.02
N HIS A 8 -17.42 -37.95 -7.96
CA HIS A 8 -18.70 -37.28 -7.88
C HIS A 8 -19.37 -37.24 -9.26
N GLU A 9 -20.69 -37.40 -9.31
CA GLU A 9 -21.45 -37.28 -10.54
C GLU A 9 -21.52 -35.79 -11.01
N PRO A 10 -21.71 -35.51 -12.33
CA PRO A 10 -21.89 -34.17 -12.84
C PRO A 10 -23.09 -33.50 -12.17
N GLY A 11 -22.85 -32.48 -11.36
CA GLY A 11 -23.85 -31.79 -10.54
C GLY A 11 -23.68 -31.96 -9.03
N GLU A 12 -22.90 -32.98 -8.59
CA GLU A 12 -22.57 -33.21 -7.18
C GLU A 12 -21.13 -32.78 -6.82
N THR A 13 -20.37 -32.32 -7.82
CA THR A 13 -19.05 -31.72 -7.52
C THR A 13 -19.30 -30.52 -6.62
N PRO A 14 -18.81 -30.52 -5.37
CA PRO A 14 -18.86 -29.31 -4.56
C PRO A 14 -18.27 -28.20 -5.42
N MET A 15 -19.02 -27.13 -5.65
CA MET A 15 -18.42 -25.90 -6.17
C MET A 15 -17.14 -25.69 -5.37
N PRO A 16 -15.97 -25.45 -5.99
CA PRO A 16 -14.79 -25.07 -5.23
C PRO A 16 -15.31 -24.04 -4.26
N HIS A 17 -15.15 -24.29 -2.94
CA HIS A 17 -15.54 -23.34 -1.91
C HIS A 17 -15.08 -22.00 -2.44
N ALA A 18 -16.02 -21.07 -2.67
CA ALA A 18 -15.66 -19.74 -3.10
C ALA A 18 -14.57 -19.34 -2.11
N ASP A 19 -13.32 -19.31 -2.60
CA ASP A 19 -12.15 -19.07 -1.75
C ASP A 19 -12.54 -17.85 -0.94
N ASP A 20 -12.68 -17.94 0.37
CA ASP A 20 -13.04 -16.82 1.24
C ASP A 20 -12.01 -15.69 1.13
N ASN A 21 -10.93 -15.95 0.43
CA ASN A 21 -9.82 -15.06 0.10
C ASN A 21 -10.09 -14.25 -1.17
N VAL A 22 -10.72 -13.09 -0.99
CA VAL A 22 -10.84 -12.10 -2.06
C VAL A 22 -9.46 -11.51 -2.38
N ALA A 23 -9.06 -11.57 -3.65
CA ALA A 23 -7.89 -10.85 -4.14
C ALA A 23 -8.33 -9.47 -4.65
N VAL A 24 -7.65 -8.43 -4.19
CA VAL A 24 -7.90 -7.05 -4.61
C VAL A 24 -6.82 -6.55 -5.57
N GLY A 25 -7.18 -5.61 -6.44
CA GLY A 25 -6.23 -4.85 -7.24
C GLY A 25 -5.95 -3.51 -6.58
N ILE A 26 -4.67 -3.15 -6.42
CA ILE A 26 -4.26 -1.86 -5.86
C ILE A 26 -3.39 -1.12 -6.86
N ASP A 27 -3.71 0.14 -7.12
CA ASP A 27 -2.79 1.08 -7.73
C ASP A 27 -2.26 2.02 -6.64
N LEU A 28 -1.01 1.78 -6.24
CA LEU A 28 -0.30 2.65 -5.31
C LEU A 28 0.31 3.80 -6.11
N GLY A 29 -0.41 4.91 -6.26
CA GLY A 29 0.02 6.05 -7.05
C GLY A 29 0.90 7.04 -6.28
N THR A 30 1.60 7.93 -7.03
CA THR A 30 2.40 9.02 -6.43
C THR A 30 1.52 10.07 -5.74
N THR A 31 0.39 10.41 -6.36
CA THR A 31 -0.52 11.46 -5.87
C THR A 31 -1.78 10.88 -5.25
N ASN A 32 -2.36 9.87 -5.89
CA ASN A 32 -3.56 9.18 -5.42
C ASN A 32 -3.37 7.68 -5.61
N SER A 33 -3.98 6.92 -4.71
CA SER A 33 -4.04 5.47 -4.76
C SER A 33 -5.50 5.01 -4.80
N LEU A 34 -5.73 3.81 -5.29
CA LEU A 34 -7.07 3.21 -5.31
C LEU A 34 -7.00 1.70 -5.07
N ILE A 35 -8.13 1.14 -4.67
CA ILE A 35 -8.31 -0.29 -4.51
C ILE A 35 -9.60 -0.73 -5.21
N ALA A 36 -9.55 -1.88 -5.87
CA ALA A 36 -10.66 -2.43 -6.65
C ALA A 36 -10.74 -3.95 -6.50
N ILE A 37 -11.90 -4.51 -6.80
CA ILE A 37 -12.10 -5.96 -6.98
C ILE A 37 -12.51 -6.26 -8.42
N ALA A 38 -12.38 -7.53 -8.81
CA ALA A 38 -13.04 -8.05 -10.00
C ALA A 38 -14.44 -8.54 -9.59
N HIS A 39 -15.48 -7.88 -10.07
CA HIS A 39 -16.86 -8.27 -9.86
C HIS A 39 -17.52 -8.54 -11.22
N GLU A 40 -18.08 -9.74 -11.40
CA GLU A 40 -18.70 -10.19 -12.66
C GLU A 40 -17.82 -9.97 -13.92
N GLY A 41 -16.49 -10.11 -13.75
CA GLY A 41 -15.52 -9.94 -14.84
C GLY A 41 -15.15 -8.49 -15.16
N ALA A 42 -15.67 -7.51 -14.43
CA ALA A 42 -15.33 -6.09 -14.54
C ALA A 42 -14.64 -5.57 -13.27
N PRO A 43 -13.70 -4.60 -13.38
CA PRO A 43 -13.11 -3.98 -12.21
C PRO A 43 -14.12 -3.01 -11.55
N GLU A 44 -14.31 -3.19 -10.25
CA GLU A 44 -15.12 -2.29 -9.43
C GLU A 44 -14.25 -1.61 -8.37
N ILE A 45 -14.24 -0.27 -8.37
CA ILE A 45 -13.48 0.51 -7.40
C ILE A 45 -14.22 0.52 -6.06
N LEU A 46 -13.53 0.09 -5.00
CA LEU A 46 -14.05 0.14 -3.65
C LEU A 46 -13.98 1.57 -3.10
N ARG A 47 -15.15 2.11 -2.77
CA ARG A 47 -15.31 3.47 -2.30
C ARG A 47 -15.30 3.51 -0.78
N GLY A 48 -14.78 4.60 -0.22
CA GLY A 48 -14.91 4.85 1.21
C GLY A 48 -16.33 5.31 1.58
N THR A 49 -16.56 5.48 2.87
CA THR A 49 -17.82 6.02 3.42
C THR A 49 -18.14 7.44 2.92
N ASP A 50 -17.12 8.16 2.46
CA ASP A 50 -17.22 9.47 1.81
C ASP A 50 -17.64 9.40 0.32
N GLY A 51 -17.85 8.21 -0.21
CA GLY A 51 -18.20 7.93 -1.62
C GLY A 51 -17.01 8.06 -2.59
N ARG A 52 -15.82 8.41 -2.12
CA ARG A 52 -14.63 8.60 -2.98
C ARG A 52 -13.94 7.27 -3.25
N GLY A 53 -13.58 7.02 -4.51
CA GLY A 53 -12.80 5.84 -4.92
C GLY A 53 -11.30 6.05 -4.75
N MET A 54 -10.80 7.27 -4.99
CA MET A 54 -9.38 7.60 -4.85
C MET A 54 -9.04 8.05 -3.43
N VAL A 55 -7.89 7.58 -2.95
CA VAL A 55 -7.27 7.98 -1.68
C VAL A 55 -6.03 8.81 -2.01
N PRO A 56 -5.92 10.07 -1.56
CA PRO A 56 -4.67 10.80 -1.67
C PRO A 56 -3.52 10.02 -1.05
N SER A 57 -2.39 9.91 -1.75
CA SER A 57 -1.16 9.25 -1.25
C SER A 57 -0.40 10.21 -0.31
N VAL A 58 -1.08 10.60 0.76
CA VAL A 58 -0.61 11.53 1.79
C VAL A 58 -0.78 10.87 3.15
N VAL A 59 0.25 10.94 3.99
CA VAL A 59 0.26 10.34 5.33
C VAL A 59 0.66 11.40 6.34
N ALA A 60 -0.10 11.56 7.39
CA ALA A 60 0.22 12.43 8.53
C ALA A 60 0.48 11.59 9.78
N TYR A 61 1.60 11.87 10.45
CA TYR A 61 2.03 11.19 11.67
C TYR A 61 1.75 12.07 12.89
N LEU A 62 0.59 11.85 13.50
CA LEU A 62 0.19 12.54 14.72
C LEU A 62 0.75 11.80 15.95
N ASP A 63 0.63 12.39 17.12
CA ASP A 63 1.23 11.83 18.35
C ASP A 63 0.62 10.48 18.71
N ASP A 64 -0.68 10.31 18.50
CA ASP A 64 -1.50 9.16 18.88
C ASP A 64 -1.92 8.27 17.71
N LYS A 65 -1.81 8.75 16.47
CA LYS A 65 -2.31 8.01 15.28
C LYS A 65 -1.61 8.39 13.99
N VAL A 66 -1.74 7.51 13.00
CA VAL A 66 -1.38 7.77 11.61
C VAL A 66 -2.67 8.01 10.82
N VAL A 67 -2.69 9.09 10.05
CA VAL A 67 -3.83 9.48 9.22
C VAL A 67 -3.44 9.43 7.76
N VAL A 68 -4.24 8.81 6.91
CA VAL A 68 -3.96 8.63 5.47
C VAL A 68 -5.07 9.25 4.63
N GLY A 69 -4.68 9.83 3.52
CA GLY A 69 -5.65 10.29 2.53
C GLY A 69 -6.11 11.74 2.72
N ALA A 70 -7.41 11.96 2.52
CA ALA A 70 -7.99 13.32 2.54
C ALA A 70 -7.82 14.01 3.89
N ASP A 71 -7.93 13.25 4.97
CA ASP A 71 -7.86 13.76 6.34
C ASP A 71 -6.44 14.14 6.77
N ALA A 72 -5.41 13.67 6.06
CA ALA A 72 -4.02 14.09 6.26
C ALA A 72 -3.71 15.45 5.62
N ARG A 73 -4.49 15.91 4.64
CA ARG A 73 -4.23 17.15 3.91
C ARG A 73 -4.32 18.43 4.78
N PRO A 74 -5.28 18.58 5.68
CA PRO A 74 -5.31 19.75 6.57
C PRO A 74 -4.04 19.88 7.41
N VAL A 75 -3.50 18.76 7.89
CA VAL A 75 -2.26 18.74 8.69
C VAL A 75 -1.07 19.29 7.89
N LEU A 76 -1.04 19.09 6.56
CA LEU A 76 0.02 19.62 5.70
C LEU A 76 0.10 21.16 5.72
N LEU A 77 -0.99 21.84 6.00
CA LEU A 77 -1.03 23.32 6.07
C LEU A 77 -0.52 23.85 7.41
N ASP A 78 -0.79 23.12 8.49
CA ASP A 78 -0.50 23.57 9.85
C ASP A 78 0.82 22.99 10.38
N GLU A 79 1.11 21.73 10.10
CA GLU A 79 2.27 20.98 10.59
C GLU A 79 2.91 20.14 9.46
N PRO A 80 3.49 20.79 8.43
CA PRO A 80 4.02 20.10 7.24
C PRO A 80 5.12 19.08 7.54
N GLU A 81 5.88 19.27 8.62
CA GLU A 81 6.93 18.35 9.07
C GLU A 81 6.40 16.98 9.56
N ARG A 82 5.10 16.90 9.80
CA ARG A 82 4.41 15.66 10.18
C ARG A 82 3.82 14.91 9.00
N VAL A 83 3.89 15.47 7.78
CA VAL A 83 3.15 14.95 6.62
C VAL A 83 4.10 14.54 5.51
N VAL A 84 3.84 13.35 4.97
CA VAL A 84 4.56 12.83 3.79
C VAL A 84 3.59 12.71 2.62
N ALA A 85 4.01 13.21 1.47
CA ALA A 85 3.32 13.05 0.19
C ALA A 85 4.29 12.51 -0.88
N SER A 86 3.76 11.89 -1.93
CA SER A 86 4.56 11.42 -3.08
C SER A 86 5.69 10.44 -2.73
N ILE A 87 5.54 9.66 -1.67
CA ILE A 87 6.58 8.74 -1.18
C ILE A 87 7.00 7.67 -2.22
N LYS A 88 6.12 7.34 -3.16
CA LYS A 88 6.41 6.38 -4.25
C LYS A 88 7.69 6.71 -5.02
N ARG A 89 8.07 7.98 -5.09
CA ARG A 89 9.29 8.44 -5.78
C ARG A 89 10.57 7.96 -5.10
N LEU A 90 10.50 7.61 -3.82
CA LEU A 90 11.63 7.17 -3.01
C LEU A 90 11.69 5.65 -2.85
N MET A 91 10.74 4.91 -3.43
CA MET A 91 10.71 3.45 -3.35
C MET A 91 11.92 2.84 -4.06
N GLY A 92 12.64 1.98 -3.32
CA GLY A 92 13.84 1.31 -3.81
C GLY A 92 15.06 2.23 -3.99
N ARG A 93 15.00 3.49 -3.54
CA ARG A 93 16.10 4.44 -3.65
C ARG A 93 17.02 4.39 -2.43
N GLY A 94 18.32 4.48 -2.71
CA GLY A 94 19.34 4.68 -1.69
C GLY A 94 19.66 6.17 -1.48
N VAL A 95 20.47 6.47 -0.47
CA VAL A 95 20.89 7.85 -0.14
C VAL A 95 21.63 8.51 -1.32
N GLU A 96 22.44 7.75 -2.04
CA GLU A 96 23.17 8.27 -3.22
C GLU A 96 22.21 8.69 -4.35
N ASP A 97 21.09 7.98 -4.51
CA ASP A 97 20.08 8.33 -5.52
C ASP A 97 19.41 9.67 -5.21
N LEU A 98 19.28 10.04 -3.92
CA LEU A 98 18.68 11.31 -3.51
C LEU A 98 19.46 12.51 -4.02
N LYS A 99 20.79 12.40 -4.09
CA LYS A 99 21.67 13.45 -4.61
C LYS A 99 21.41 13.74 -6.09
N THR A 100 20.92 12.73 -6.82
CA THR A 100 20.64 12.82 -8.27
C THR A 100 19.21 13.23 -8.59
N LEU A 101 18.29 13.16 -7.61
CA LEU A 101 16.88 13.51 -7.78
C LEU A 101 16.60 15.01 -7.92
N GLY A 102 17.58 15.80 -8.39
CA GLY A 102 17.45 17.17 -8.85
C GLY A 102 16.35 17.99 -8.17
N GLY A 103 16.53 18.36 -6.90
CA GLY A 103 15.57 19.16 -6.16
C GLY A 103 15.74 18.96 -4.65
N LYS A 104 15.35 19.98 -3.88
CA LYS A 104 15.32 19.87 -2.42
C LYS A 104 14.15 18.93 -2.06
N LEU A 105 14.45 17.81 -1.39
CA LEU A 105 13.39 16.98 -0.81
C LEU A 105 12.61 17.82 0.19
N PRO A 106 11.29 17.70 0.23
CA PRO A 106 10.47 18.38 1.22
C PRO A 106 10.59 17.76 2.63
N TYR A 107 11.48 16.78 2.80
CA TYR A 107 11.66 16.01 4.03
C TYR A 107 13.12 16.05 4.47
N ASP A 108 13.35 16.00 5.76
CA ASP A 108 14.67 15.81 6.32
C ASP A 108 15.06 14.33 6.23
N VAL A 109 16.27 14.08 5.71
CA VAL A 109 16.85 12.72 5.64
C VAL A 109 17.58 12.45 6.94
N ASP A 110 17.29 11.35 7.56
CA ASP A 110 18.04 10.84 8.71
C ASP A 110 19.31 10.15 8.18
N GLU A 111 20.37 10.93 7.99
CA GLU A 111 21.64 10.44 7.42
C GLU A 111 22.27 9.35 8.28
N ALA A 112 22.24 9.48 9.61
CA ALA A 112 22.82 8.51 10.54
C ALA A 112 22.10 7.15 10.48
N ALA A 113 20.77 7.16 10.41
CA ALA A 113 19.97 5.94 10.30
C ALA A 113 19.93 5.36 8.89
N SER A 114 20.41 6.13 7.90
CA SER A 114 20.51 5.69 6.50
C SER A 114 21.85 4.99 6.17
N GLU A 115 22.74 4.85 7.15
CA GLU A 115 23.95 4.03 7.02
C GLU A 115 23.54 2.58 6.74
N GLY A 116 23.84 2.08 5.54
CA GLY A 116 23.39 0.77 5.05
C GLY A 116 22.61 0.84 3.74
N GLY A 117 22.44 2.04 3.20
CA GLY A 117 21.95 2.27 1.83
C GLY A 117 20.46 2.56 1.70
N MET A 118 19.61 2.20 2.67
CA MET A 118 18.18 2.51 2.61
C MET A 118 17.90 3.91 3.17
N VAL A 119 17.19 4.72 2.39
CA VAL A 119 16.77 6.07 2.82
C VAL A 119 15.86 5.97 4.04
N ARG A 120 16.15 6.80 5.05
CA ARG A 120 15.24 7.07 6.17
C ARG A 120 14.92 8.55 6.23
N LEU A 121 13.68 8.85 6.50
CA LEU A 121 13.16 10.21 6.63
C LEU A 121 12.87 10.50 8.10
N SER A 122 13.24 11.70 8.55
CA SER A 122 12.86 12.19 9.87
C SER A 122 11.49 12.88 9.78
N ILE A 123 10.46 12.24 10.27
CA ILE A 123 9.07 12.73 10.22
C ILE A 123 8.49 12.72 11.63
N ALA A 124 8.10 13.88 12.14
CA ALA A 124 7.54 14.01 13.49
C ALA A 124 8.42 13.35 14.58
N GLY A 125 9.75 13.45 14.47
CA GLY A 125 10.70 12.80 15.38
C GLY A 125 10.81 11.28 15.24
N ARG A 126 10.19 10.68 14.22
CA ARG A 126 10.29 9.26 13.87
C ARG A 126 11.23 9.08 12.68
N SER A 127 12.06 8.04 12.69
CA SER A 127 12.90 7.65 11.55
C SER A 127 12.18 6.56 10.75
N LEU A 128 11.66 6.93 9.57
CA LEU A 128 10.78 6.10 8.75
C LEU A 128 11.36 5.85 7.36
N THR A 129 11.23 4.64 6.85
CA THR A 129 11.59 4.29 5.47
C THR A 129 10.44 4.57 4.50
N PRO A 130 10.71 4.78 3.20
CA PRO A 130 9.67 4.83 2.17
C PRO A 130 8.77 3.59 2.15
N VAL A 131 9.32 2.43 2.51
CA VAL A 131 8.58 1.16 2.59
C VAL A 131 7.55 1.21 3.72
N GLU A 132 7.93 1.66 4.92
CA GLU A 132 7.03 1.79 6.08
C GLU A 132 5.90 2.79 5.79
N ILE A 133 6.23 3.94 5.19
CA ILE A 133 5.23 4.97 4.83
C ILE A 133 4.28 4.46 3.74
N SER A 134 4.78 3.73 2.75
CA SER A 134 3.94 3.10 1.72
C SER A 134 3.04 2.01 2.30
N ALA A 135 3.53 1.28 3.30
CA ALA A 135 2.73 0.28 4.03
C ALA A 135 1.54 0.92 4.75
N ASP A 136 1.68 2.14 5.29
CA ASP A 136 0.57 2.85 5.92
C ASP A 136 -0.53 3.21 4.90
N ILE A 137 -0.14 3.61 3.68
CA ILE A 137 -1.11 3.85 2.58
C ILE A 137 -1.80 2.54 2.20
N LEU A 138 -1.05 1.46 2.02
CA LEU A 138 -1.59 0.14 1.66
C LEU A 138 -2.53 -0.39 2.76
N ARG A 139 -2.19 -0.18 4.03
CA ARG A 139 -3.04 -0.57 5.16
C ARG A 139 -4.36 0.20 5.17
N ALA A 140 -4.33 1.49 4.87
CA ALA A 140 -5.56 2.29 4.75
C ALA A 140 -6.45 1.81 3.58
N LEU A 141 -5.84 1.42 2.45
CA LEU A 141 -6.58 0.83 1.33
C LEU A 141 -7.15 -0.55 1.68
N LYS A 142 -6.37 -1.39 2.37
CA LYS A 142 -6.82 -2.69 2.87
C LYS A 142 -8.03 -2.54 3.79
N ASN A 143 -7.94 -1.67 4.81
CA ASN A 143 -9.04 -1.42 5.74
C ASN A 143 -10.31 -0.96 5.00
N ARG A 144 -10.16 -0.07 4.01
CA ARG A 144 -11.29 0.36 3.16
C ARG A 144 -11.93 -0.81 2.42
N ALA A 145 -11.12 -1.74 1.90
CA ALA A 145 -11.65 -2.92 1.21
C ALA A 145 -12.36 -3.85 2.19
N GLU A 146 -11.80 -4.08 3.36
CA GLU A 146 -12.40 -4.90 4.41
C GLU A 146 -13.74 -4.33 4.89
N GLU A 147 -13.82 -3.00 5.07
CA GLU A 147 -15.07 -2.32 5.42
C GLU A 147 -16.12 -2.43 4.30
N ALA A 148 -15.70 -2.24 3.03
CA ALA A 148 -16.63 -2.28 1.89
C ALA A 148 -17.14 -3.70 1.59
N LEU A 149 -16.33 -4.72 1.87
CA LEU A 149 -16.62 -6.12 1.54
C LEU A 149 -17.14 -6.91 2.75
N ASP A 150 -17.10 -6.33 3.94
CA ASP A 150 -17.42 -6.99 5.24
C ASP A 150 -16.68 -8.33 5.40
N ARG A 151 -15.39 -8.35 5.04
CA ARG A 151 -14.51 -9.54 5.14
C ARG A 151 -13.04 -9.18 5.18
N ASN A 152 -12.21 -10.11 5.64
CA ASN A 152 -10.77 -9.98 5.63
C ASN A 152 -10.21 -10.00 4.18
N VAL A 153 -9.19 -9.18 3.93
CA VAL A 153 -8.51 -9.07 2.63
C VAL A 153 -7.02 -9.33 2.83
N GLU A 154 -6.54 -10.46 2.34
CA GLU A 154 -5.14 -10.87 2.50
C GLU A 154 -4.36 -10.83 1.20
N LYS A 155 -5.01 -11.06 0.05
CA LYS A 155 -4.35 -11.16 -1.25
C LYS A 155 -4.54 -9.89 -2.08
N ALA A 156 -3.44 -9.43 -2.68
CA ALA A 156 -3.48 -8.24 -3.53
C ALA A 156 -2.60 -8.39 -4.78
N VAL A 157 -3.02 -7.76 -5.86
CA VAL A 157 -2.17 -7.45 -7.02
C VAL A 157 -1.90 -5.96 -6.97
N ILE A 158 -0.62 -5.56 -6.86
CA ILE A 158 -0.23 -4.16 -6.79
C ILE A 158 0.47 -3.76 -8.09
N THR A 159 -0.08 -2.74 -8.76
CA THR A 159 0.52 -2.23 -10.00
C THR A 159 1.76 -1.39 -9.71
N VAL A 160 2.80 -1.59 -10.51
CA VAL A 160 4.02 -0.79 -10.47
C VAL A 160 4.32 -0.22 -11.86
N PRO A 161 4.95 0.95 -11.95
CA PRO A 161 5.37 1.49 -13.23
C PRO A 161 6.35 0.58 -13.96
N ALA A 162 6.32 0.59 -15.28
CA ALA A 162 7.24 -0.21 -16.10
C ALA A 162 8.72 0.11 -15.85
N TYR A 163 9.03 1.35 -15.48
CA TYR A 163 10.40 1.83 -15.19
C TYR A 163 10.90 1.43 -13.78
N PHE A 164 10.08 0.80 -12.94
CA PHE A 164 10.56 0.31 -11.64
C PHE A 164 11.58 -0.80 -11.85
N ASP A 165 12.76 -0.59 -11.26
CA ASP A 165 13.81 -1.60 -11.15
C ASP A 165 13.45 -2.68 -10.10
N ASP A 166 14.29 -3.68 -9.97
CA ASP A 166 14.07 -4.80 -9.04
C ASP A 166 14.02 -4.33 -7.58
N ALA A 167 14.82 -3.31 -7.21
CA ALA A 167 14.83 -2.75 -5.86
C ALA A 167 13.48 -2.07 -5.53
N ALA A 168 12.94 -1.27 -6.45
CA ALA A 168 11.64 -0.62 -6.27
C ALA A 168 10.48 -1.63 -6.25
N ARG A 169 10.56 -2.70 -7.04
CA ARG A 169 9.59 -3.80 -7.03
C ARG A 169 9.64 -4.58 -5.71
N ALA A 170 10.83 -4.92 -5.22
CA ALA A 170 11.03 -5.58 -3.92
C ALA A 170 10.50 -4.69 -2.79
N ALA A 171 10.86 -3.40 -2.78
CA ALA A 171 10.35 -2.44 -1.80
C ALA A 171 8.81 -2.36 -1.79
N THR A 172 8.16 -2.46 -2.96
CA THR A 172 6.69 -2.48 -3.04
C THR A 172 6.10 -3.76 -2.43
N LYS A 173 6.72 -4.92 -2.65
CA LYS A 173 6.31 -6.19 -2.01
C LYS A 173 6.52 -6.14 -0.50
N ASP A 174 7.62 -5.57 -0.04
CA ASP A 174 7.89 -5.43 1.40
C ASP A 174 6.86 -4.50 2.06
N ALA A 175 6.48 -3.40 1.40
CA ALA A 175 5.42 -2.52 1.87
C ALA A 175 4.06 -3.24 1.96
N ALA A 176 3.72 -4.07 0.96
CA ALA A 176 2.51 -4.89 0.98
C ALA A 176 2.52 -5.87 2.16
N LYS A 177 3.64 -6.57 2.36
CA LYS A 177 3.81 -7.51 3.48
C LYS A 177 3.66 -6.82 4.84
N LEU A 178 4.23 -5.63 5.01
CA LEU A 178 4.07 -4.82 6.23
C LEU A 178 2.62 -4.35 6.44
N ALA A 179 1.86 -4.19 5.36
CA ALA A 179 0.43 -3.89 5.42
C ALA A 179 -0.45 -5.12 5.67
N GLY A 180 0.13 -6.33 5.75
CA GLY A 180 -0.59 -7.59 5.90
C GLY A 180 -1.27 -8.06 4.60
N LEU A 181 -0.62 -7.81 3.45
CA LEU A 181 -1.04 -8.25 2.13
C LEU A 181 -0.02 -9.20 1.51
N GLU A 182 -0.49 -10.30 0.96
CA GLU A 182 0.26 -11.22 0.10
C GLU A 182 0.14 -10.76 -1.36
N THR A 183 1.29 -10.71 -2.10
CA THR A 183 1.35 -10.22 -3.48
C THR A 183 2.11 -11.15 -4.41
#